data_9c0a09c9382d0ddd3c7b94ecd39455d0
#
_entry.id   9c0a09c9382d0ddd3c7b94ecd39455d0
#
_cell.length_a   1.000
_cell.length_b   1.000
_cell.length_c   1.000
_cell.angle_alpha   90.00
_cell.angle_beta   90.00
_cell.angle_gamma   90.00
#
_symmetry.space_group_name_H-M   'P 1'
#
loop_
_entity.id
_entity.type
_entity.pdbx_description
1 polymer ?
#
loop_
_entity_poly.entity_id
_entity_poly.type
_entity_poly.pdbx_seq_one_letter_code
_entity_poly.pdbx_strand_id
1 'polypeptide(L)'
;TVPAMGDDGTEHSIGYANSGGRIELILVSDSKEYILNTGDLHFENMGMHVMGILSKRALIPETYALHSAYPNPFNPTTNIKFDLPEDINVSLAVYDINGRLVKEVQSGMMDAGYHSIVWNANTTASGMYFIKLHAGTFLKTQKIMLVK
;
A
#
# COMPACT_ATOMS: atom_id res chain seq x y z
N THR A 1 2.26 15.77 -20.07
CA THR A 1 2.23 17.03 -19.30
C THR A 1 0.79 17.26 -18.89
N VAL A 2 0.50 17.18 -17.63
CA VAL A 2 -0.82 17.55 -17.09
C VAL A 2 -0.65 19.00 -16.60
N PRO A 3 -1.37 19.98 -17.17
CA PRO A 3 -1.32 21.32 -16.66
C PRO A 3 -1.94 21.35 -15.25
N ALA A 4 -1.20 21.83 -14.27
CA ALA A 4 -1.76 22.13 -12.96
C ALA A 4 -2.57 23.42 -13.10
N MET A 5 -3.89 23.33 -12.96
CA MET A 5 -4.78 24.50 -12.97
C MET A 5 -4.93 24.98 -11.51
N GLY A 6 -4.75 26.29 -11.32
CA GLY A 6 -4.91 26.92 -10.03
C GLY A 6 -6.30 27.46 -9.80
N ASP A 7 -6.62 27.72 -8.54
CA ASP A 7 -7.82 28.44 -8.13
C ASP A 7 -7.63 29.94 -8.38
N ASP A 8 -8.42 30.52 -9.28
CA ASP A 8 -8.44 31.94 -9.62
C ASP A 8 -9.60 32.69 -8.94
N GLY A 9 -10.30 32.01 -8.01
CA GLY A 9 -11.44 32.57 -7.30
C GLY A 9 -12.76 32.52 -8.08
N THR A 10 -12.80 31.86 -9.23
CA THR A 10 -14.05 31.68 -10.00
C THR A 10 -14.75 30.37 -9.61
N GLU A 11 -16.05 30.25 -9.90
CA GLU A 11 -16.80 29.01 -9.65
C GLU A 11 -16.22 27.79 -10.40
N HIS A 12 -15.48 28.03 -11.49
CA HIS A 12 -14.88 26.98 -12.31
C HIS A 12 -13.54 26.49 -11.79
N SER A 13 -12.92 27.20 -10.83
CA SER A 13 -11.64 26.86 -10.22
C SER A 13 -11.76 26.31 -8.79
N ILE A 14 -12.97 26.15 -8.28
CA ILE A 14 -13.20 25.58 -6.94
C ILE A 14 -12.59 24.17 -6.86
N GLY A 15 -11.68 23.99 -5.91
CA GLY A 15 -10.96 22.73 -5.69
C GLY A 15 -9.59 22.64 -6.38
N TYR A 16 -9.17 23.66 -7.10
CA TYR A 16 -7.79 23.79 -7.59
C TYR A 16 -6.84 24.32 -6.50
N ALA A 17 -5.54 24.17 -6.75
CA ALA A 17 -4.53 24.62 -5.79
C ALA A 17 -4.50 26.16 -5.68
N ASN A 18 -4.47 26.68 -4.46
CA ASN A 18 -4.32 28.10 -4.19
C ASN A 18 -2.89 28.57 -4.46
N SER A 19 -2.74 29.82 -4.90
CA SER A 19 -1.43 30.44 -5.09
C SER A 19 -0.64 30.44 -3.76
N GLY A 20 0.62 29.98 -3.81
CA GLY A 20 1.47 29.78 -2.64
C GLY A 20 1.29 28.45 -1.92
N GLY A 21 0.34 27.61 -2.34
CA GLY A 21 0.16 26.26 -1.80
C GLY A 21 1.36 25.36 -2.15
N ARG A 22 1.75 24.52 -1.21
CA ARG A 22 2.79 23.49 -1.43
C ARG A 22 2.28 22.41 -2.36
N ILE A 23 3.08 22.05 -3.36
CA ILE A 23 2.75 21.00 -4.32
C ILE A 23 3.48 19.71 -3.93
N GLU A 24 2.74 18.63 -3.81
CA GLU A 24 3.30 17.29 -3.73
C GLU A 24 2.96 16.51 -5.01
N LEU A 25 3.97 15.97 -5.67
CA LEU A 25 3.81 15.12 -6.83
C LEU A 25 3.96 13.66 -6.43
N ILE A 26 2.94 12.86 -6.74
CA ILE A 26 2.95 11.43 -6.50
C ILE A 26 3.09 10.70 -7.83
N LEU A 27 4.13 9.90 -7.97
CA LEU A 27 4.30 8.98 -9.08
C LEU A 27 3.74 7.61 -8.68
N VAL A 28 2.80 7.09 -9.45
CA VAL A 28 2.31 5.71 -9.30
C VAL A 28 2.97 4.85 -10.37
N SER A 29 3.74 3.85 -9.97
CA SER A 29 4.41 2.90 -10.85
C SER A 29 4.38 1.51 -10.23
N ASP A 30 3.99 0.49 -11.01
CA ASP A 30 3.92 -0.91 -10.57
C ASP A 30 3.14 -1.13 -9.26
N SER A 31 2.02 -0.41 -9.10
CA SER A 31 1.17 -0.39 -7.90
C SER A 31 1.88 0.15 -6.64
N LYS A 32 2.99 0.82 -6.81
CA LYS A 32 3.70 1.56 -5.75
C LYS A 32 3.55 3.06 -5.96
N GLU A 33 3.35 3.78 -4.87
CA GLU A 33 3.30 5.23 -4.86
C GLU A 33 4.64 5.80 -4.39
N TYR A 34 5.09 6.85 -5.05
CA TYR A 34 6.34 7.53 -4.75
C TYR A 34 6.08 9.02 -4.64
N ILE A 35 6.45 9.63 -3.53
CA ILE A 35 6.50 11.09 -3.44
C ILE A 35 7.74 11.57 -4.18
N LEU A 36 7.53 12.44 -5.16
CA LEU A 36 8.65 13.10 -5.83
C LEU A 36 9.11 14.29 -4.99
N ASN A 37 10.43 14.36 -4.75
CA ASN A 37 10.99 15.52 -4.07
C ASN A 37 10.97 16.71 -5.04
N THR A 38 10.03 17.61 -4.82
CA THR A 38 9.85 18.82 -5.63
C THR A 38 10.61 20.03 -5.09
N GLY A 39 11.38 19.88 -3.99
CA GLY A 39 11.97 21.00 -3.26
C GLY A 39 10.90 21.92 -2.67
N ASP A 40 11.17 23.21 -2.66
CA ASP A 40 10.19 24.24 -2.20
C ASP A 40 9.30 24.74 -3.34
N LEU A 41 8.70 23.82 -4.09
CA LEU A 41 7.73 24.16 -5.12
C LEU A 41 6.44 24.64 -4.48
N HIS A 42 6.09 25.89 -4.81
CA HIS A 42 4.80 26.46 -4.50
C HIS A 42 4.01 26.68 -5.80
N PHE A 43 2.69 26.57 -5.71
CA PHE A 43 1.84 26.88 -6.83
C PHE A 43 1.83 28.39 -7.08
N GLU A 44 2.16 28.81 -8.32
CA GLU A 44 1.97 30.18 -8.79
C GLU A 44 1.03 30.17 -9.99
N ASN A 45 0.00 30.99 -9.93
CA ASN A 45 -0.97 31.08 -11.01
C ASN A 45 -0.29 31.57 -12.30
N MET A 46 -0.42 30.78 -13.39
CA MET A 46 0.21 31.04 -14.70
C MET A 46 1.75 31.02 -14.72
N GLY A 47 2.40 30.59 -13.64
CA GLY A 47 3.86 30.40 -13.62
C GLY A 47 4.28 29.07 -14.26
N MET A 48 5.35 29.11 -15.06
CA MET A 48 6.01 27.88 -15.53
C MET A 48 7.21 27.60 -14.64
N HIS A 49 7.14 26.52 -13.87
CA HIS A 49 8.25 26.08 -13.05
C HIS A 49 9.05 25.01 -13.78
N VAL A 50 10.34 25.25 -13.95
CA VAL A 50 11.28 24.26 -14.45
C VAL A 50 11.84 23.51 -13.23
N MET A 51 11.38 22.29 -13.04
CA MET A 51 11.91 21.42 -12.01
C MET A 51 13.23 20.82 -12.46
N GLY A 52 14.21 20.81 -11.56
CA GLY A 52 15.48 20.11 -11.76
C GLY A 52 15.30 18.58 -11.70
N ILE A 53 16.25 17.91 -11.10
CA ILE A 53 16.18 16.44 -10.93
C ILE A 53 15.11 16.09 -9.89
N LEU A 54 14.06 15.40 -10.32
CA LEU A 54 13.09 14.81 -9.40
C LEU A 54 13.66 13.53 -8.81
N SER A 55 13.89 13.53 -7.50
CA SER A 55 14.29 12.30 -6.81
C SER A 55 13.06 11.50 -6.39
N LYS A 56 13.07 10.22 -6.71
CA LYS A 56 12.02 9.27 -6.32
C LYS A 56 12.23 8.87 -4.87
N ARG A 57 11.29 9.18 -3.99
CA ARG A 57 11.25 8.69 -2.62
C ARG A 57 10.07 7.73 -2.49
N ALA A 58 10.35 6.48 -2.20
CA ALA A 58 9.28 5.53 -1.90
C ALA A 58 8.50 6.01 -0.65
N LEU A 59 7.17 5.94 -0.72
CA LEU A 59 6.35 6.02 0.49
C LEU A 59 6.62 4.77 1.32
N ILE A 60 7.34 4.95 2.41
CA ILE A 60 7.66 3.88 3.35
C ILE A 60 6.72 4.03 4.53
N PRO A 61 6.00 2.96 4.93
CA PRO A 61 5.20 2.98 6.15
C PRO A 61 6.06 3.29 7.36
N GLU A 62 5.49 3.99 8.34
CA GLU A 62 6.20 4.30 9.59
C GLU A 62 6.19 3.12 10.58
N THR A 63 5.22 2.21 10.42
CA THR A 63 5.01 1.08 11.34
C THR A 63 4.65 -0.18 10.58
N TYR A 64 4.96 -1.34 11.20
CA TYR A 64 4.46 -2.62 10.72
C TYR A 64 2.95 -2.72 10.88
N ALA A 65 2.25 -3.19 9.87
CA ALA A 65 0.83 -3.47 9.95
C ALA A 65 0.45 -4.74 9.18
N LEU A 66 -0.57 -5.44 9.65
CA LEU A 66 -1.31 -6.44 8.89
C LEU A 66 -2.76 -5.96 8.83
N HIS A 67 -3.20 -5.60 7.62
CA HIS A 67 -4.55 -5.08 7.38
C HIS A 67 -5.56 -6.22 7.26
N SER A 68 -6.83 -5.89 7.42
CA SER A 68 -7.92 -6.85 7.23
C SER A 68 -7.90 -7.41 5.81
N ALA A 69 -7.83 -8.74 5.71
CA ALA A 69 -7.93 -9.41 4.42
C ALA A 69 -9.30 -9.14 3.79
N TYR A 70 -9.32 -8.86 2.49
CA TYR A 70 -10.56 -8.54 1.79
C TYR A 70 -10.60 -9.23 0.42
N PRO A 71 -11.76 -9.83 0.07
CA PRO A 71 -12.95 -10.02 0.90
C PRO A 71 -12.73 -10.98 2.09
N ASN A 72 -13.55 -10.85 3.14
CA ASN A 72 -13.64 -11.78 4.26
C ASN A 72 -15.08 -11.73 4.83
N PRO A 73 -15.90 -12.79 4.69
CA PRO A 73 -15.59 -14.09 4.07
C PRO A 73 -15.21 -14.01 2.59
N PHE A 74 -14.45 -14.99 2.10
CA PHE A 74 -13.95 -15.01 0.73
C PHE A 74 -14.26 -16.31 -0.02
N ASN A 75 -14.28 -16.24 -1.38
CA ASN A 75 -14.53 -17.36 -2.28
C ASN A 75 -13.84 -17.16 -3.64
N PRO A 76 -12.88 -17.95 -4.06
CA PRO A 76 -11.91 -18.66 -3.25
C PRO A 76 -10.66 -17.79 -2.99
N THR A 77 -10.69 -16.50 -3.35
CA THR A 77 -9.56 -15.59 -3.30
C THR A 77 -9.78 -14.47 -2.29
N THR A 78 -8.72 -14.11 -1.59
CA THR A 78 -8.66 -12.92 -0.72
C THR A 78 -7.33 -12.21 -0.89
N ASN A 79 -7.34 -10.90 -0.70
CA ASN A 79 -6.15 -10.07 -0.73
C ASN A 79 -5.68 -9.77 0.69
N ILE A 80 -4.41 -10.03 0.95
CA ILE A 80 -3.74 -9.81 2.23
C ILE A 80 -2.81 -8.62 2.05
N LYS A 81 -3.09 -7.52 2.76
CA LYS A 81 -2.27 -6.31 2.72
C LYS A 81 -1.49 -6.16 4.01
N PHE A 82 -0.24 -5.76 3.90
CA PHE A 82 0.62 -5.50 5.06
C PHE A 82 1.69 -4.46 4.72
N ASP A 83 2.21 -3.84 5.76
CA ASP A 83 3.13 -2.72 5.66
C ASP A 83 4.44 -3.06 6.35
N LEU A 84 5.56 -2.73 5.70
CA LEU A 84 6.92 -2.94 6.20
C LEU A 84 7.66 -1.60 6.24
N PRO A 85 8.06 -1.11 7.42
CA PRO A 85 8.81 0.16 7.53
C PRO A 85 10.28 0.03 7.12
N GLU A 86 10.80 -1.17 7.00
CA GLU A 86 12.19 -1.45 6.66
C GLU A 86 12.30 -2.76 5.85
N ASP A 87 13.45 -2.95 5.19
CA ASP A 87 13.76 -4.20 4.51
C ASP A 87 13.97 -5.31 5.53
N ILE A 88 13.18 -6.38 5.46
CA ILE A 88 13.17 -7.40 6.48
C ILE A 88 12.76 -8.78 5.95
N ASN A 89 13.22 -9.83 6.63
CA ASN A 89 12.70 -11.17 6.38
C ASN A 89 11.27 -11.30 6.89
N VAL A 90 10.38 -11.70 5.98
CA VAL A 90 8.95 -11.88 6.24
C VAL A 90 8.58 -13.34 6.11
N SER A 91 7.70 -13.81 6.99
CA SER A 91 6.97 -15.06 6.84
C SER A 91 5.48 -14.77 6.98
N LEU A 92 4.75 -14.97 5.88
CA LEU A 92 3.29 -14.84 5.81
C LEU A 92 2.72 -16.22 5.51
N ALA A 93 2.01 -16.78 6.46
CA ALA A 93 1.50 -18.13 6.37
C ALA A 93 0.05 -18.24 6.84
N VAL A 94 -0.65 -19.24 6.30
CA VAL A 94 -2.04 -19.57 6.63
C VAL A 94 -2.07 -20.89 7.41
N TYR A 95 -2.81 -20.88 8.50
CA TYR A 95 -3.00 -22.02 9.40
C TYR A 95 -4.48 -22.39 9.54
N ASP A 96 -4.77 -23.66 9.77
CA ASP A 96 -6.10 -24.13 10.15
C ASP A 96 -6.39 -23.87 11.63
N ILE A 97 -7.61 -24.25 12.08
CA ILE A 97 -8.05 -24.10 13.47
C ILE A 97 -7.23 -24.95 14.47
N ASN A 98 -6.52 -25.98 13.98
CA ASN A 98 -5.66 -26.84 14.79
C ASN A 98 -4.21 -26.34 14.84
N GLY A 99 -3.92 -25.19 14.21
CA GLY A 99 -2.57 -24.63 14.11
C GLY A 99 -1.67 -25.34 13.09
N ARG A 100 -2.22 -26.15 12.20
CA ARG A 100 -1.45 -26.79 11.13
C ARG A 100 -1.24 -25.80 9.99
N LEU A 101 -0.04 -25.78 9.45
CA LEU A 101 0.29 -24.97 8.26
C LEU A 101 -0.51 -25.48 7.05
N VAL A 102 -1.30 -24.61 6.46
CA VAL A 102 -2.08 -24.86 5.24
C VAL A 102 -1.31 -24.39 4.02
N LYS A 103 -0.76 -23.17 4.10
CA LYS A 103 -0.03 -22.55 2.99
C LYS A 103 0.98 -21.53 3.52
N GLU A 104 2.20 -21.61 3.05
CA GLU A 104 3.14 -20.50 3.11
C GLU A 104 2.85 -19.60 1.88
N VAL A 105 2.42 -18.36 2.16
CA VAL A 105 1.99 -17.40 1.13
C VAL A 105 3.18 -16.60 0.65
N GLN A 106 4.05 -16.20 1.58
CA GLN A 106 5.29 -15.45 1.33
C GLN A 106 6.34 -15.81 2.36
N SER A 107 7.60 -15.94 1.92
CA SER A 107 8.75 -16.18 2.78
C SER A 107 9.99 -15.56 2.16
N GLY A 108 10.84 -14.93 2.97
CA GLY A 108 12.11 -14.35 2.56
C GLY A 108 12.21 -12.85 2.77
N MET A 109 13.31 -12.27 2.25
CA MET A 109 13.57 -10.84 2.34
C MET A 109 12.57 -10.06 1.47
N MET A 110 12.00 -9.00 2.04
CA MET A 110 11.12 -8.07 1.35
C MET A 110 11.56 -6.64 1.66
N ASP A 111 11.44 -5.78 0.65
CA ASP A 111 11.77 -4.36 0.77
C ASP A 111 10.75 -3.63 1.64
N ALA A 112 11.16 -2.50 2.21
CA ALA A 112 10.25 -1.57 2.87
C ALA A 112 9.15 -1.10 1.90
N GLY A 113 7.92 -0.97 2.40
CA GLY A 113 6.79 -0.50 1.59
C GLY A 113 5.45 -1.13 1.95
N TYR A 114 4.44 -0.77 1.15
CA TYR A 114 3.09 -1.33 1.22
C TYR A 114 3.00 -2.55 0.32
N HIS A 115 2.61 -3.69 0.90
CA HIS A 115 2.54 -4.97 0.19
C HIS A 115 1.11 -5.48 0.09
N SER A 116 0.85 -6.19 -1.01
CA SER A 116 -0.46 -6.78 -1.30
C SER A 116 -0.28 -8.13 -1.98
N ILE A 117 -0.74 -9.19 -1.37
CA ILE A 117 -0.60 -10.55 -1.86
C ILE A 117 -1.96 -11.23 -1.93
N VAL A 118 -2.27 -11.83 -3.07
CA VAL A 118 -3.51 -12.58 -3.26
C VAL A 118 -3.29 -14.03 -2.85
N TRP A 119 -4.11 -14.52 -1.93
CA TRP A 119 -4.19 -15.93 -1.62
C TRP A 119 -5.38 -16.56 -2.32
N ASN A 120 -5.11 -17.58 -3.14
CA ASN A 120 -6.11 -18.42 -3.79
C ASN A 120 -6.22 -19.77 -3.07
N ALA A 121 -7.39 -20.04 -2.50
CA ALA A 121 -7.71 -21.22 -1.69
C ALA A 121 -8.53 -22.26 -2.44
N ASN A 122 -8.40 -22.38 -3.77
CA ASN A 122 -9.17 -23.31 -4.59
C ASN A 122 -9.11 -24.77 -4.10
N THR A 123 -7.97 -25.21 -3.61
CA THR A 123 -7.75 -26.56 -3.12
C THR A 123 -8.00 -26.74 -1.62
N THR A 124 -8.39 -25.67 -0.93
CA THR A 124 -8.58 -25.63 0.52
C THR A 124 -10.07 -25.81 0.83
N ALA A 125 -10.43 -26.57 1.86
CA ALA A 125 -11.83 -26.77 2.28
C ALA A 125 -12.43 -25.48 2.86
N SER A 126 -13.75 -25.32 2.76
CA SER A 126 -14.46 -24.24 3.45
C SER A 126 -14.22 -24.34 4.96
N GLY A 127 -14.03 -23.20 5.60
CA GLY A 127 -13.76 -23.17 7.03
C GLY A 127 -13.07 -21.91 7.51
N MET A 128 -12.69 -21.92 8.77
CA MET A 128 -11.98 -20.83 9.45
C MET A 128 -10.47 -21.06 9.36
N TYR A 129 -9.73 -19.99 9.04
CA TYR A 129 -8.27 -20.00 8.93
C TYR A 129 -7.67 -18.80 9.63
N PHE A 130 -6.38 -18.88 9.90
CA PHE A 130 -5.61 -17.81 10.51
C PHE A 130 -4.44 -17.44 9.61
N ILE A 131 -4.39 -16.18 9.17
CA ILE A 131 -3.22 -15.60 8.54
C ILE A 131 -2.28 -15.13 9.65
N LYS A 132 -1.02 -15.51 9.57
CA LYS A 132 0.02 -15.09 10.50
C LYS A 132 1.13 -14.39 9.73
N LEU A 133 1.39 -13.14 10.08
CA LEU A 133 2.51 -12.36 9.59
C LEU A 133 3.58 -12.28 10.67
N HIS A 134 4.80 -12.65 10.32
CA HIS A 134 5.99 -12.51 11.14
C HIS A 134 7.04 -11.71 10.37
N ALA A 135 7.48 -10.58 10.93
CA ALA A 135 8.50 -9.71 10.36
C ALA A 135 9.40 -9.20 11.49
N GLY A 136 10.59 -9.75 11.63
CA GLY A 136 11.48 -9.47 12.76
C GLY A 136 10.83 -9.77 14.11
N THR A 137 10.60 -8.73 14.90
CA THR A 137 9.90 -8.84 16.20
C THR A 137 8.38 -8.67 16.07
N PHE A 138 7.90 -8.21 14.91
CA PHE A 138 6.46 -8.02 14.67
C PHE A 138 5.78 -9.35 14.38
N LEU A 139 4.74 -9.64 15.15
CA LEU A 139 3.90 -10.81 14.96
C LEU A 139 2.43 -10.40 15.02
N LYS A 140 1.70 -10.65 13.96
CA LYS A 140 0.25 -10.37 13.89
C LYS A 140 -0.49 -11.57 13.32
N THR A 141 -1.64 -11.87 13.91
CA THR A 141 -2.52 -12.94 13.43
C THR A 141 -3.91 -12.37 13.14
N GLN A 142 -4.52 -12.82 12.04
CA GLN A 142 -5.85 -12.42 11.62
C GLN A 142 -6.69 -13.64 11.27
N LYS A 143 -7.94 -13.64 11.72
CA LYS A 143 -8.94 -14.67 11.38
C LYS A 143 -9.60 -14.33 10.04
N ILE A 144 -9.74 -15.37 9.19
CA ILE A 144 -10.44 -15.28 7.91
C ILE A 144 -11.38 -16.49 7.73
N MET A 145 -12.38 -16.35 6.86
CA MET A 145 -13.36 -17.40 6.60
C MET A 145 -13.47 -17.67 5.09
N LEU A 146 -13.18 -18.91 4.70
CA LEU A 146 -13.37 -19.40 3.34
C LEU A 146 -14.76 -20.03 3.22
N VAL A 147 -15.53 -19.60 2.24
CA VAL A 147 -16.85 -20.10 1.90
C VAL A 147 -16.82 -20.53 0.43
N LYS A 148 -17.17 -21.77 0.14
CA LYS A 148 -17.32 -22.30 -1.21
C LYS A 148 -18.76 -22.66 -1.48
#